data_0877db3cbc8a0df05fefbf9a79ae540f
#
_entry.id   0877db3cbc8a0df05fefbf9a79ae540f
#
_cell.length_a   1.000
_cell.length_b   1.000
_cell.length_c   1.000
_cell.angle_alpha   90.00
_cell.angle_beta   90.00
_cell.angle_gamma   90.00
#
_symmetry.space_group_name_H-M   'P 1'
#
loop_
_entity.id
_entity.type
_entity.pdbx_description
1 polymer ?
#
loop_
_entity_poly.entity_id
_entity_poly.type
_entity_poly.pdbx_seq_one_letter_code
_entity_poly.pdbx_strand_id
1 'polypeptide(L)'
;MPEYYNVTTNLGDAEIANAIATNTKLNITHIAFGDGNGSVPIPNKARTSLVREVHRQAVTKYERHATNANWIVIETIIPSDVGGFTIREMGIIANGKLISHGSHAPFEKVADPSGVSEYRLRFTQNVTDGSVVEISLDESLVYASQAWVNENYIQRSEIVDNLTTNDATKPVSAAQAKNLKDNKLDKSALNNTLTSTSTTQALTAAQGKVLNDQAFGVGQTK
;
A
#
# COMPACT_ATOMS: atom_id res chain seq x y z
N MET A 1 -20.94 23.13 -22.01
CA MET A 1 -19.69 22.42 -21.75
C MET A 1 -19.36 22.55 -20.29
N PRO A 2 -18.69 21.61 -19.64
CA PRO A 2 -18.25 21.82 -18.28
C PRO A 2 -17.36 23.06 -18.21
N GLU A 3 -17.46 23.80 -17.11
CA GLU A 3 -16.69 25.03 -16.90
C GLU A 3 -15.17 24.76 -16.85
N TYR A 4 -14.79 23.59 -16.29
CA TYR A 4 -13.41 23.14 -16.20
C TYR A 4 -13.30 21.76 -16.85
N TYR A 5 -12.30 21.59 -17.71
CA TYR A 5 -12.07 20.34 -18.45
C TYR A 5 -10.59 20.23 -18.86
N ASN A 6 -10.22 19.07 -19.37
CA ASN A 6 -8.90 18.83 -19.94
C ASN A 6 -8.98 18.27 -21.35
N VAL A 7 -7.90 18.44 -22.09
CA VAL A 7 -7.70 17.87 -23.43
C VAL A 7 -6.36 17.17 -23.50
N THR A 8 -6.29 16.06 -24.22
CA THR A 8 -5.01 15.47 -24.63
C THR A 8 -4.34 16.42 -25.61
N THR A 9 -3.05 16.72 -25.40
CA THR A 9 -2.30 17.58 -26.31
C THR A 9 -1.94 16.84 -27.58
N ASN A 10 -1.53 17.57 -28.65
CA ASN A 10 -0.99 16.95 -29.87
C ASN A 10 0.26 16.10 -29.55
N LEU A 11 1.09 16.55 -28.59
CA LEU A 11 2.21 15.74 -28.09
C LEU A 11 1.74 14.48 -27.38
N GLY A 12 0.67 14.57 -26.59
CA GLY A 12 0.05 13.43 -25.92
C GLY A 12 -0.50 12.41 -26.91
N ASP A 13 -1.25 12.86 -27.90
CA ASP A 13 -1.76 12.00 -28.97
C ASP A 13 -0.61 11.28 -29.70
N ALA A 14 0.47 12.00 -30.02
CA ALA A 14 1.65 11.44 -30.68
C ALA A 14 2.41 10.43 -29.81
N GLU A 15 2.59 10.72 -28.51
CA GLU A 15 3.26 9.80 -27.56
C GLU A 15 2.44 8.52 -27.34
N ILE A 16 1.11 8.64 -27.23
CA ILE A 16 0.22 7.48 -27.12
C ILE A 16 0.30 6.62 -28.38
N ALA A 17 0.20 7.24 -29.56
CA ALA A 17 0.30 6.54 -30.85
C ALA A 17 1.66 5.83 -31.02
N ASN A 18 2.74 6.50 -30.63
CA ASN A 18 4.09 5.92 -30.66
C ASN A 18 4.21 4.72 -29.70
N ALA A 19 3.70 4.83 -28.48
CA ALA A 19 3.71 3.77 -27.50
C ALA A 19 2.96 2.51 -28.00
N ILE A 20 1.81 2.70 -28.64
CA ILE A 20 1.06 1.62 -29.30
C ILE A 20 1.87 1.00 -30.44
N ALA A 21 2.40 1.82 -31.33
CA ALA A 21 3.11 1.35 -32.54
C ALA A 21 4.41 0.59 -32.20
N THR A 22 5.10 1.00 -31.14
CA THR A 22 6.38 0.40 -30.72
C THR A 22 6.23 -0.64 -29.60
N ASN A 23 5.02 -0.91 -29.16
CA ASN A 23 4.73 -1.77 -28.01
C ASN A 23 5.55 -1.38 -26.74
N THR A 24 5.71 -0.07 -26.55
CA THR A 24 6.38 0.51 -25.37
C THR A 24 5.35 1.10 -24.41
N LYS A 25 5.81 1.54 -23.25
CA LYS A 25 4.93 2.18 -22.25
C LYS A 25 5.10 3.71 -22.26
N LEU A 26 3.97 4.40 -22.16
CA LEU A 26 3.93 5.83 -21.86
C LEU A 26 4.06 6.02 -20.36
N ASN A 27 5.22 6.48 -19.89
CA ASN A 27 5.50 6.64 -18.47
C ASN A 27 5.02 8.00 -17.96
N ILE A 28 3.91 8.01 -17.22
CA ILE A 28 3.39 9.20 -16.53
C ILE A 28 4.11 9.31 -15.18
N THR A 29 4.70 10.47 -14.93
CA THR A 29 5.55 10.71 -13.74
C THR A 29 5.05 11.81 -12.84
N HIS A 30 4.49 12.89 -13.40
CA HIS A 30 4.13 14.09 -12.64
C HIS A 30 2.80 14.69 -13.10
N ILE A 31 2.20 15.47 -12.19
CA ILE A 31 1.22 16.50 -12.52
C ILE A 31 1.90 17.85 -12.34
N ALA A 32 1.84 18.69 -13.39
CA ALA A 32 2.30 20.06 -13.37
C ALA A 32 1.12 20.99 -13.07
N PHE A 33 1.36 22.03 -12.30
CA PHE A 33 0.40 23.03 -11.87
C PHE A 33 0.85 24.41 -12.36
N GLY A 34 -0.09 25.16 -12.91
CA GLY A 34 0.16 26.50 -13.40
C GLY A 34 -0.86 27.51 -12.88
N ASP A 35 -0.49 28.78 -12.87
CA ASP A 35 -1.38 29.85 -12.46
C ASP A 35 -2.03 30.59 -13.64
N GLY A 36 -1.80 30.10 -14.86
CA GLY A 36 -2.37 30.65 -16.07
C GLY A 36 -1.99 32.13 -16.31
N ASN A 37 -0.89 32.58 -15.72
CA ASN A 37 -0.47 33.99 -15.74
C ASN A 37 -1.58 34.94 -15.24
N GLY A 38 -2.27 34.53 -14.17
CA GLY A 38 -3.32 35.32 -13.51
C GLY A 38 -4.75 35.06 -14.00
N SER A 39 -4.95 34.27 -15.06
CA SER A 39 -6.26 33.93 -15.59
C SER A 39 -6.40 32.41 -15.77
N VAL A 40 -7.64 31.89 -15.80
CA VAL A 40 -7.91 30.49 -16.10
C VAL A 40 -7.73 30.25 -17.60
N PRO A 41 -6.75 29.45 -18.05
CA PRO A 41 -6.56 29.19 -19.45
C PRO A 41 -7.65 28.28 -20.02
N ILE A 42 -8.02 28.51 -21.27
CA ILE A 42 -8.81 27.54 -22.04
C ILE A 42 -7.91 26.37 -22.42
N PRO A 43 -8.29 25.12 -22.12
CA PRO A 43 -7.51 23.95 -22.53
C PRO A 43 -7.27 23.93 -24.04
N ASN A 44 -6.01 23.71 -24.45
CA ASN A 44 -5.58 23.79 -25.82
C ASN A 44 -4.64 22.63 -26.20
N LYS A 45 -5.01 21.88 -27.23
CA LYS A 45 -4.23 20.74 -27.74
C LYS A 45 -2.86 21.10 -28.28
N ALA A 46 -2.69 22.31 -28.80
CA ALA A 46 -1.41 22.74 -29.38
C ALA A 46 -0.35 23.11 -28.32
N ARG A 47 -0.69 23.07 -27.03
CA ARG A 47 0.28 23.39 -25.99
C ARG A 47 1.34 22.33 -25.82
N THR A 48 2.56 22.80 -25.63
CA THR A 48 3.74 21.98 -25.30
C THR A 48 4.19 22.17 -23.85
N SER A 49 3.65 23.19 -23.18
CA SER A 49 3.86 23.52 -21.76
C SER A 49 2.63 24.21 -21.19
N LEU A 50 2.51 24.30 -19.86
CA LEU A 50 1.53 25.16 -19.21
C LEU A 50 1.76 26.64 -19.59
N VAL A 51 0.77 27.50 -19.37
CA VAL A 51 0.91 28.95 -19.61
C VAL A 51 1.99 29.52 -18.70
N ARG A 52 1.92 29.20 -17.43
CA ARG A 52 2.97 29.48 -16.46
C ARG A 52 2.97 28.40 -15.37
N GLU A 53 3.93 27.49 -15.46
CA GLU A 53 4.11 26.46 -14.44
C GLU A 53 4.64 27.09 -13.15
N VAL A 54 4.01 26.79 -12.02
CA VAL A 54 4.39 27.28 -10.70
C VAL A 54 4.82 26.16 -9.76
N HIS A 55 4.37 24.94 -10.03
CA HIS A 55 4.75 23.76 -9.26
C HIS A 55 4.60 22.49 -10.09
N ARG A 56 5.37 21.46 -9.75
CA ARG A 56 5.28 20.13 -10.32
C ARG A 56 5.40 19.10 -9.20
N GLN A 57 4.48 18.14 -9.16
CA GLN A 57 4.44 17.13 -8.14
C GLN A 57 4.39 15.73 -8.78
N ALA A 58 5.15 14.80 -8.22
CA ALA A 58 5.12 13.41 -8.65
C ALA A 58 3.76 12.76 -8.36
N VAL A 59 3.38 11.79 -9.18
CA VAL A 59 2.15 11.03 -9.01
C VAL A 59 2.27 10.12 -7.79
N THR A 60 1.27 10.15 -6.91
CA THR A 60 1.25 9.34 -5.68
C THR A 60 0.31 8.14 -5.77
N LYS A 61 -0.71 8.22 -6.63
CA LYS A 61 -1.65 7.13 -6.86
C LYS A 61 -2.23 7.18 -8.26
N TYR A 62 -2.56 6.03 -8.81
CA TYR A 62 -3.41 5.93 -9.99
C TYR A 62 -4.39 4.77 -9.86
N GLU A 63 -5.49 4.87 -10.59
CA GLU A 63 -6.46 3.79 -10.73
C GLU A 63 -7.13 3.85 -12.10
N ARG A 64 -7.61 2.71 -12.61
CA ARG A 64 -8.49 2.71 -13.76
C ARG A 64 -9.85 3.21 -13.35
N HIS A 65 -10.50 3.99 -14.21
CA HIS A 65 -11.85 4.47 -13.93
C HIS A 65 -12.84 3.29 -13.87
N ALA A 66 -13.69 3.26 -12.83
CA ALA A 66 -14.55 2.12 -12.53
C ALA A 66 -15.49 1.70 -13.68
N THR A 67 -15.95 2.66 -14.49
CA THR A 67 -16.93 2.42 -15.56
C THR A 67 -16.38 2.61 -16.97
N ASN A 68 -15.26 3.31 -17.14
CA ASN A 68 -14.67 3.63 -18.43
C ASN A 68 -13.25 3.06 -18.53
N ALA A 69 -13.08 1.92 -19.20
CA ALA A 69 -11.80 1.23 -19.32
C ALA A 69 -10.67 2.07 -19.95
N ASN A 70 -11.03 3.09 -20.75
CA ASN A 70 -10.09 3.99 -21.42
C ASN A 70 -9.76 5.23 -20.58
N TRP A 71 -10.25 5.33 -19.36
CA TRP A 71 -9.96 6.46 -18.48
C TRP A 71 -9.09 5.99 -17.32
N ILE A 72 -8.08 6.80 -17.06
CA ILE A 72 -7.23 6.66 -15.86
C ILE A 72 -7.46 7.86 -14.95
N VAL A 73 -7.45 7.59 -13.67
CA VAL A 73 -7.51 8.60 -12.61
C VAL A 73 -6.14 8.64 -11.96
N ILE A 74 -5.55 9.82 -11.93
CA ILE A 74 -4.21 10.07 -11.40
C ILE A 74 -4.36 11.00 -10.22
N GLU A 75 -3.73 10.68 -9.11
CA GLU A 75 -3.72 11.52 -7.91
C GLU A 75 -2.30 11.98 -7.59
N THR A 76 -2.21 13.15 -7.04
CA THR A 76 -1.00 13.68 -6.42
C THR A 76 -1.34 14.42 -5.14
N ILE A 77 -0.36 14.53 -4.26
CA ILE A 77 -0.49 15.23 -2.98
C ILE A 77 0.54 16.36 -2.97
N ILE A 78 0.06 17.59 -2.84
CA ILE A 78 0.96 18.73 -2.58
C ILE A 78 1.07 18.87 -1.06
N PRO A 79 2.27 18.72 -0.49
CA PRO A 79 2.49 18.81 0.96
C PRO A 79 2.05 20.15 1.55
N SER A 80 1.84 20.20 2.86
CA SER A 80 1.39 21.41 3.55
C SER A 80 2.40 22.56 3.48
N ASP A 81 3.69 22.25 3.53
CA ASP A 81 4.81 23.21 3.49
C ASP A 81 5.10 23.76 2.09
N VAL A 82 4.48 23.21 1.05
CA VAL A 82 4.59 23.67 -0.34
C VAL A 82 3.40 24.56 -0.69
N GLY A 83 3.65 25.75 -1.23
CA GLY A 83 2.58 26.69 -1.60
C GLY A 83 3.10 28.09 -1.92
N GLY A 84 2.23 29.11 -1.75
CA GLY A 84 2.50 30.49 -2.16
C GLY A 84 2.16 30.75 -3.63
N PHE A 85 1.28 29.93 -4.20
CA PHE A 85 0.82 30.06 -5.59
C PHE A 85 -0.66 29.73 -5.74
N THR A 86 -1.26 30.23 -6.82
CA THR A 86 -2.65 29.92 -7.19
C THR A 86 -2.65 28.95 -8.36
N ILE A 87 -3.36 27.83 -8.23
CA ILE A 87 -3.58 26.86 -9.31
C ILE A 87 -4.77 27.32 -10.15
N ARG A 88 -4.59 27.42 -11.47
CA ARG A 88 -5.63 27.71 -12.46
C ARG A 88 -5.59 26.79 -13.66
N GLU A 89 -4.48 26.08 -13.83
CA GLU A 89 -4.31 25.07 -14.86
C GLU A 89 -3.50 23.88 -14.32
N MET A 90 -3.70 22.73 -14.94
CA MET A 90 -2.97 21.51 -14.61
C MET A 90 -2.58 20.78 -15.90
N GLY A 91 -1.53 19.97 -15.82
CA GLY A 91 -1.11 19.14 -16.93
C GLY A 91 -0.47 17.84 -16.47
N ILE A 92 -0.65 16.78 -17.26
CA ILE A 92 0.01 15.51 -17.05
C ILE A 92 1.33 15.50 -17.82
N ILE A 93 2.39 15.09 -17.15
CA ILE A 93 3.72 14.95 -17.70
C ILE A 93 4.04 13.46 -17.87
N ALA A 94 4.34 13.06 -19.10
CA ALA A 94 4.84 11.74 -19.41
C ALA A 94 6.04 11.84 -20.35
N ASN A 95 7.08 11.02 -20.13
CA ASN A 95 8.32 11.05 -20.88
C ASN A 95 8.91 12.48 -20.99
N GLY A 96 8.72 13.32 -19.96
CA GLY A 96 9.17 14.71 -19.93
C GLY A 96 8.34 15.69 -20.77
N LYS A 97 7.24 15.26 -21.39
CA LYS A 97 6.37 16.08 -22.25
C LYS A 97 5.00 16.32 -21.61
N LEU A 98 4.38 17.47 -21.93
CA LEU A 98 3.00 17.76 -21.56
C LEU A 98 2.05 16.96 -22.45
N ILE A 99 1.43 15.91 -21.91
CA ILE A 99 0.52 15.04 -22.67
C ILE A 99 -0.95 15.42 -22.50
N SER A 100 -1.28 16.18 -21.46
CA SER A 100 -2.62 16.69 -21.21
C SER A 100 -2.56 18.09 -20.64
N HIS A 101 -3.51 18.95 -21.03
CA HIS A 101 -3.68 20.31 -20.52
C HIS A 101 -5.13 20.51 -20.07
N GLY A 102 -5.31 20.96 -18.85
CA GLY A 102 -6.63 21.19 -18.24
C GLY A 102 -6.72 22.52 -17.52
N SER A 103 -7.92 23.07 -17.49
CA SER A 103 -8.26 24.22 -16.66
C SER A 103 -8.67 23.75 -15.25
N HIS A 104 -8.48 24.62 -14.27
CA HIS A 104 -8.86 24.39 -12.88
C HIS A 104 -9.50 25.65 -12.30
N ALA A 105 -10.50 25.48 -11.43
CA ALA A 105 -11.03 26.58 -10.64
C ALA A 105 -9.88 27.25 -9.85
N PRO A 106 -9.79 28.57 -9.81
CA PRO A 106 -8.72 29.23 -9.05
C PRO A 106 -8.68 28.72 -7.61
N PHE A 107 -7.52 28.17 -7.23
CA PHE A 107 -7.28 27.65 -5.90
C PHE A 107 -5.93 28.15 -5.39
N GLU A 108 -5.96 28.87 -4.29
CA GLU A 108 -4.75 29.35 -3.63
C GLU A 108 -4.18 28.26 -2.71
N LYS A 109 -2.98 27.77 -3.05
CA LYS A 109 -2.23 26.85 -2.19
C LYS A 109 -1.27 27.62 -1.31
N VAL A 110 -1.64 27.73 -0.06
CA VAL A 110 -0.80 28.36 0.97
C VAL A 110 0.23 27.36 1.48
N ALA A 111 1.46 27.81 1.70
CA ALA A 111 2.47 27.05 2.41
C ALA A 111 2.29 27.24 3.93
N ASP A 112 2.11 26.15 4.64
CA ASP A 112 2.04 26.12 6.10
C ASP A 112 2.88 24.95 6.64
N PRO A 113 4.15 25.22 7.02
CA PRO A 113 5.04 24.17 7.54
C PRO A 113 4.57 23.55 8.86
N SER A 114 3.69 24.25 9.59
CA SER A 114 3.09 23.74 10.84
C SER A 114 1.72 23.09 10.59
N GLY A 115 1.19 23.22 9.38
CA GLY A 115 -0.12 22.70 8.98
C GLY A 115 -0.10 21.20 8.78
N VAL A 116 -1.25 20.58 9.06
CA VAL A 116 -1.50 19.16 8.79
C VAL A 116 -2.34 18.96 7.52
N SER A 117 -2.68 20.02 6.81
CA SER A 117 -3.54 19.99 5.62
C SER A 117 -2.71 19.78 4.36
N GLU A 118 -2.75 18.58 3.83
CA GLU A 118 -2.27 18.26 2.50
C GLU A 118 -3.32 18.62 1.45
N TYR A 119 -2.90 19.00 0.25
CA TYR A 119 -3.81 19.22 -0.86
C TYR A 119 -3.73 18.05 -1.85
N ARG A 120 -4.78 17.24 -1.85
CA ARG A 120 -4.91 16.09 -2.76
C ARG A 120 -5.67 16.50 -4.01
N LEU A 121 -5.04 16.31 -5.15
CA LEU A 121 -5.62 16.58 -6.46
C LEU A 121 -5.80 15.29 -7.25
N ARG A 122 -6.96 15.20 -7.90
CA ARG A 122 -7.34 14.09 -8.75
C ARG A 122 -7.53 14.58 -10.18
N PHE A 123 -6.87 13.93 -11.11
CA PHE A 123 -6.94 14.24 -12.54
C PHE A 123 -7.43 13.01 -13.30
N THR A 124 -8.50 13.15 -14.08
CA THR A 124 -9.01 12.06 -14.91
C THR A 124 -8.57 12.28 -16.36
N GLN A 125 -7.88 11.31 -16.92
CA GLN A 125 -7.36 11.35 -18.29
C GLN A 125 -7.99 10.25 -19.13
N ASN A 126 -8.53 10.63 -20.29
CA ASN A 126 -8.90 9.67 -21.33
C ASN A 126 -7.64 9.23 -22.08
N VAL A 127 -7.43 7.92 -22.17
CA VAL A 127 -6.37 7.28 -22.97
C VAL A 127 -7.02 6.26 -23.89
N THR A 128 -6.61 6.24 -25.15
CA THR A 128 -7.21 5.36 -26.17
C THR A 128 -7.01 3.88 -25.82
N ASP A 129 -5.87 3.55 -25.21
CA ASP A 129 -5.55 2.21 -24.71
C ASP A 129 -4.78 2.33 -23.39
N GLY A 130 -5.44 1.96 -22.29
CA GLY A 130 -4.83 2.00 -20.94
C GLY A 130 -3.71 0.98 -20.75
N SER A 131 -3.56 -0.01 -21.63
CA SER A 131 -2.50 -1.02 -21.54
C SER A 131 -1.11 -0.46 -21.88
N VAL A 132 -1.04 0.63 -22.63
CA VAL A 132 0.22 1.30 -23.01
C VAL A 132 0.71 2.32 -21.98
N VAL A 133 -0.07 2.56 -20.93
CA VAL A 133 0.29 3.52 -19.88
C VAL A 133 1.02 2.81 -18.75
N GLU A 134 2.16 3.34 -18.38
CA GLU A 134 2.89 3.03 -17.13
C GLU A 134 2.94 4.29 -16.28
N ILE A 135 2.86 4.15 -14.98
CA ILE A 135 2.88 5.28 -14.06
C ILE A 135 3.97 5.04 -13.02
N SER A 136 4.93 5.95 -12.96
CA SER A 136 5.92 5.98 -11.89
C SER A 136 5.34 6.71 -10.69
N LEU A 137 5.24 6.02 -9.57
CA LEU A 137 4.77 6.61 -8.32
C LEU A 137 5.96 7.11 -7.50
N ASP A 138 5.75 8.24 -6.82
CA ASP A 138 6.62 8.64 -5.72
C ASP A 138 6.17 7.94 -4.44
N GLU A 139 6.84 6.84 -4.11
CA GLU A 139 6.51 6.01 -2.96
C GLU A 139 6.72 6.75 -1.62
N SER A 140 7.52 7.82 -1.59
CA SER A 140 7.75 8.61 -0.38
C SER A 140 6.50 9.36 0.09
N LEU A 141 5.56 9.60 -0.81
CA LEU A 141 4.29 10.28 -0.58
C LEU A 141 3.07 9.34 -0.65
N VAL A 142 3.30 8.03 -0.75
CA VAL A 142 2.22 7.04 -0.71
C VAL A 142 1.89 6.69 0.73
N TYR A 143 0.75 7.15 1.19
CA TYR A 143 0.24 6.83 2.53
C TYR A 143 -0.82 5.73 2.44
N ALA A 144 -0.63 4.66 3.22
CA ALA A 144 -1.69 3.69 3.45
C ALA A 144 -2.81 4.34 4.29
N SER A 145 -4.07 4.13 3.91
CA SER A 145 -5.16 4.58 4.77
C SER A 145 -5.15 3.81 6.09
N GLN A 146 -5.57 4.43 7.18
CA GLN A 146 -5.67 3.75 8.49
C GLN A 146 -6.59 2.52 8.41
N ALA A 147 -7.67 2.58 7.62
CA ALA A 147 -8.54 1.44 7.39
C ALA A 147 -7.79 0.28 6.73
N TRP A 148 -7.02 0.55 5.67
CA TRP A 148 -6.23 -0.46 4.99
C TRP A 148 -5.15 -1.07 5.88
N VAL A 149 -4.48 -0.24 6.71
CA VAL A 149 -3.49 -0.74 7.68
C VAL A 149 -4.16 -1.64 8.71
N ASN A 150 -5.31 -1.24 9.25
CA ASN A 150 -6.04 -2.04 10.24
C ASN A 150 -6.55 -3.38 9.67
N GLU A 151 -6.88 -3.44 8.39
CA GLU A 151 -7.34 -4.66 7.73
C GLU A 151 -6.20 -5.63 7.35
N ASN A 152 -5.01 -5.09 7.06
CA ASN A 152 -3.91 -5.88 6.48
C ASN A 152 -2.75 -6.14 7.44
N TYR A 153 -2.68 -5.45 8.58
CA TYR A 153 -1.61 -5.59 9.56
C TYR A 153 -2.17 -5.81 10.97
N ILE A 154 -1.52 -6.71 11.70
CA ILE A 154 -1.79 -6.94 13.11
C ILE A 154 -1.19 -5.79 13.91
N GLN A 155 -2.01 -5.14 14.74
CA GLN A 155 -1.54 -4.07 15.62
C GLN A 155 -0.70 -4.66 16.77
N ARG A 156 0.30 -3.92 17.24
CA ARG A 156 1.12 -4.34 18.38
C ARG A 156 0.32 -4.66 19.64
N SER A 157 -0.80 -3.94 19.84
CA SER A 157 -1.73 -4.15 20.96
C SER A 157 -2.52 -5.45 20.86
N GLU A 158 -2.56 -6.08 19.69
CA GLU A 158 -3.26 -7.36 19.45
C GLU A 158 -2.36 -8.57 19.71
N ILE A 159 -1.04 -8.37 19.80
CA ILE A 159 -0.10 -9.44 20.14
C ILE A 159 -0.23 -9.77 21.63
N VAL A 160 -0.61 -11.01 21.91
CA VAL A 160 -0.78 -11.49 23.28
C VAL A 160 0.55 -11.99 23.84
N ASP A 161 0.96 -11.44 24.99
CA ASP A 161 2.18 -11.87 25.69
C ASP A 161 1.87 -12.71 26.94
N ASN A 162 0.91 -13.64 26.83
CA ASN A 162 0.59 -14.64 27.83
C ASN A 162 0.06 -15.92 27.18
N LEU A 163 -0.06 -17.01 27.97
CA LEU A 163 -0.59 -18.30 27.52
C LEU A 163 -2.01 -18.59 28.07
N THR A 164 -2.67 -17.61 28.66
CA THR A 164 -4.00 -17.76 29.29
C THR A 164 -5.12 -17.13 28.44
N THR A 165 -4.79 -16.28 27.48
CA THR A 165 -5.78 -15.69 26.59
C THR A 165 -6.31 -16.73 25.61
N ASN A 166 -7.62 -16.95 25.61
CA ASN A 166 -8.32 -17.83 24.66
C ASN A 166 -9.00 -16.98 23.60
N ASP A 167 -8.22 -16.58 22.57
CA ASP A 167 -8.71 -15.81 21.43
C ASP A 167 -8.02 -16.32 20.16
N ALA A 168 -8.80 -16.95 19.28
CA ALA A 168 -8.30 -17.56 18.04
C ALA A 168 -7.85 -16.52 16.99
N THR A 169 -8.18 -15.24 17.18
CA THR A 169 -7.86 -14.15 16.25
C THR A 169 -6.56 -13.43 16.57
N LYS A 170 -6.02 -13.63 17.79
CA LYS A 170 -4.83 -12.94 18.27
C LYS A 170 -3.57 -13.80 18.20
N PRO A 171 -2.47 -13.27 17.64
CA PRO A 171 -1.20 -13.98 17.65
C PRO A 171 -0.55 -13.94 19.01
N VAL A 172 0.18 -14.99 19.35
CA VAL A 172 1.03 -15.03 20.55
C VAL A 172 2.40 -14.43 20.25
N SER A 173 3.02 -13.78 21.23
CA SER A 173 4.35 -13.23 21.10
C SER A 173 5.42 -14.32 20.89
N ALA A 174 6.51 -13.97 20.21
CA ALA A 174 7.66 -14.87 20.05
C ALA A 174 8.26 -15.28 21.41
N ALA A 175 8.20 -14.42 22.43
CA ALA A 175 8.66 -14.72 23.79
C ALA A 175 7.83 -15.83 24.42
N GLN A 176 6.51 -15.78 24.28
CA GLN A 176 5.62 -16.81 24.80
C GLN A 176 5.68 -18.11 23.99
N ALA A 177 5.89 -18.02 22.66
CA ALA A 177 6.13 -19.20 21.83
C ALA A 177 7.43 -19.92 22.25
N LYS A 178 8.49 -19.16 22.55
CA LYS A 178 9.74 -19.71 23.10
C LYS A 178 9.52 -20.34 24.49
N ASN A 179 8.82 -19.63 25.37
CA ASN A 179 8.50 -20.15 26.71
C ASN A 179 7.73 -21.48 26.65
N LEU A 180 6.74 -21.56 25.75
CA LEU A 180 5.98 -22.79 25.53
C LEU A 180 6.87 -23.92 25.02
N LYS A 181 7.79 -23.63 24.08
CA LYS A 181 8.76 -24.61 23.57
C LYS A 181 9.69 -25.10 24.67
N ASP A 182 10.26 -24.20 25.45
CA ASP A 182 11.27 -24.52 26.46
C ASP A 182 10.68 -25.29 27.66
N ASN A 183 9.39 -25.06 27.99
CA ASN A 183 8.70 -25.68 29.10
C ASN A 183 7.81 -26.89 28.71
N LYS A 184 7.70 -27.17 27.42
CA LYS A 184 6.95 -28.31 26.92
C LYS A 184 7.86 -29.56 26.91
N LEU A 185 7.40 -30.64 27.53
CA LEU A 185 8.08 -31.93 27.43
C LEU A 185 8.01 -32.46 26.00
N ASP A 186 9.14 -32.59 25.33
CA ASP A 186 9.23 -33.19 24.01
C ASP A 186 8.90 -34.68 24.03
N LYS A 187 8.33 -35.21 22.95
CA LYS A 187 8.04 -36.63 22.82
C LYS A 187 9.29 -37.51 22.96
N SER A 188 10.44 -36.98 22.56
CA SER A 188 11.76 -37.63 22.72
C SER A 188 12.23 -37.75 24.18
N ALA A 189 11.66 -36.91 25.07
CA ALA A 189 11.90 -36.98 26.50
C ALA A 189 10.96 -37.97 27.24
N LEU A 190 10.09 -38.67 26.49
CA LEU A 190 9.27 -39.76 27.03
C LEU A 190 9.96 -41.10 26.82
N ASN A 191 10.06 -41.88 27.89
CA ASN A 191 10.58 -43.21 27.84
C ASN A 191 9.47 -44.27 28.00
N ASN A 192 9.46 -45.25 27.10
CA ASN A 192 8.44 -46.31 27.12
C ASN A 192 9.06 -47.66 27.49
N THR A 193 10.09 -47.66 28.35
CA THR A 193 10.70 -48.92 28.87
C THR A 193 10.95 -48.78 30.37
N LEU A 194 10.83 -49.87 31.09
CA LEU A 194 11.16 -49.92 32.53
C LEU A 194 12.66 -50.20 32.79
N THR A 195 13.42 -50.43 31.74
CA THR A 195 14.84 -50.72 31.80
C THR A 195 15.75 -49.53 31.58
N SER A 196 15.16 -48.34 31.35
CA SER A 196 15.90 -47.11 31.12
C SER A 196 16.60 -46.63 32.37
N THR A 197 17.86 -46.24 32.25
CA THR A 197 18.69 -45.58 33.28
C THR A 197 18.73 -44.05 33.13
N SER A 198 17.91 -43.50 32.21
CA SER A 198 17.88 -42.06 31.94
C SER A 198 17.37 -41.28 33.17
N THR A 199 18.10 -40.23 33.53
CA THR A 199 17.70 -39.29 34.60
C THR A 199 16.92 -38.08 34.10
N THR A 200 16.76 -37.95 32.77
CA THR A 200 16.15 -36.79 32.11
C THR A 200 14.86 -37.09 31.34
N GLN A 201 14.48 -38.35 31.22
CA GLN A 201 13.28 -38.79 30.54
C GLN A 201 12.16 -39.15 31.52
N ALA A 202 10.95 -38.74 31.22
CA ALA A 202 9.77 -39.12 31.97
C ALA A 202 9.23 -40.47 31.48
N LEU A 203 8.73 -41.27 32.40
CA LEU A 203 8.08 -42.54 32.07
C LEU A 203 6.69 -42.29 31.44
N THR A 204 6.36 -43.07 30.39
CA THR A 204 5.02 -42.96 29.80
C THR A 204 3.94 -43.52 30.74
N ALA A 205 2.69 -43.03 30.58
CA ALA A 205 1.55 -43.56 31.35
C ALA A 205 1.35 -45.09 31.12
N ALA A 206 1.66 -45.59 29.93
CA ALA A 206 1.59 -47.01 29.61
C ALA A 206 2.58 -47.81 30.47
N GLN A 207 3.81 -47.34 30.61
CA GLN A 207 4.81 -48.01 31.48
C GLN A 207 4.54 -47.83 32.96
N GLY A 208 3.91 -46.68 33.33
CA GLY A 208 3.40 -46.48 34.69
C GLY A 208 2.33 -47.52 35.06
N LYS A 209 1.43 -47.86 34.12
CA LYS A 209 0.45 -48.94 34.31
C LYS A 209 1.13 -50.31 34.46
N VAL A 210 2.10 -50.63 33.60
CA VAL A 210 2.85 -51.90 33.70
C VAL A 210 3.54 -52.03 35.06
N LEU A 211 4.17 -50.94 35.53
CA LEU A 211 4.81 -50.92 36.85
C LEU A 211 3.82 -51.15 37.97
N ASN A 212 2.66 -50.50 37.92
CA ASN A 212 1.57 -50.68 38.93
C ASN A 212 1.07 -52.12 38.93
N ASP A 213 0.79 -52.67 37.72
CA ASP A 213 0.30 -54.06 37.61
C ASP A 213 1.31 -55.08 38.09
N GLN A 214 2.62 -54.83 37.89
CA GLN A 214 3.68 -55.67 38.43
C GLN A 214 3.85 -55.55 39.94
N ALA A 215 3.71 -54.31 40.48
CA ALA A 215 3.89 -54.05 41.92
C ALA A 215 2.68 -54.53 42.73
N PHE A 216 1.46 -54.45 42.21
CA PHE A 216 0.25 -54.77 42.97
C PHE A 216 -0.56 -55.94 42.41
N GLY A 217 -0.24 -56.43 41.20
CA GLY A 217 -0.87 -57.57 40.57
C GLY A 217 -0.36 -58.94 41.05
N VAL A 218 0.79 -58.98 41.73
CA VAL A 218 1.44 -60.19 42.24
C VAL A 218 0.79 -60.69 43.58
N GLY A 219 -0.22 -59.95 44.10
CA GLY A 219 -0.85 -60.27 45.37
C GLY A 219 -2.16 -61.06 45.27
N GLN A 220 -2.62 -61.53 44.12
CA GLN A 220 -3.89 -62.27 43.94
C GLN A 220 -3.73 -63.55 43.12
N THR A 221 -2.84 -64.42 43.50
CA THR A 221 -2.97 -65.87 43.18
C THR A 221 -2.99 -66.63 44.49
N LYS A 222 -4.21 -66.92 44.95
CA LYS A 222 -4.50 -68.09 45.80
C LYS A 222 -5.02 -69.18 44.88
#